data_b4cbd33406942d145c556f0e477c284e
#
_entry.id   b4cbd33406942d145c556f0e477c284e
#
_cell.length_a   1.000
_cell.length_b   1.000
_cell.length_c   1.000
_cell.angle_alpha   90.00
_cell.angle_beta   90.00
_cell.angle_gamma   90.00
#
_symmetry.space_group_name_H-M   'P 1'
#
loop_
_entity.id
_entity.type
_entity.pdbx_description
1 polymer ?
#
loop_
_entity_poly.entity_id
_entity_poly.type
_entity_poly.pdbx_seq_one_letter_code
_entity_poly.pdbx_strand_id
1 'polypeptide(L)'
;MRTRTLLLVIAGLLLLSQPACQQPESSSISFTVRLSEEALQGIEALGLDTPVRGRLFVIVSRDNEREPRLQTGVSGVPFWGIDVEDLRAGETVTLSGADAEVFGYPFASIDELPEGEYHVQALLSVYTTFERADGHTVSMHLNAGEGQDQWRAPGNAISDVVPIHISPGSGKVYPLALQSVIQPDHPVPPGGSLQQGNPPDTDKVKYVKIRSALLSEFWGRDMYIGANVLLPEGYETSNQSYPVLYMQGHFPGSGAPLGYSEEGEGRGRNAGLSEFWRSADSPRMIAVSFRDANPYYDTSYSVNSANLGPYGDAITQELVPYLESQFRIIPASWARVAAGGSTGGWEAVAMQVFQPDYWGGAWGWCPDPLDFNYHQIVNVYEDENAYYTESEWHKVERPNARSFDGNIRSTVRQENHLELATGSRTRSGGQWAIWEAVFGPVGKDGYPQAIWDPLTGKIDHATADYWRANFDVNHYLQSNWETMSSKLDGKLHIAAGDMDSYYLDNAVYLLDEFLNKEAQPRIDTEIQYGRRKPHCWTGYSPTGSGEDMTTAEFVRIAADHMARNAPASADKKWYR
;
A
#
# COMPACT_ATOMS: atom_id res chain seq x y z
N MET A 1 45.63 86.30 1.54
CA MET A 1 46.85 85.64 1.12
C MET A 1 47.45 84.85 2.27
N ARG A 2 47.25 83.53 2.33
CA ARG A 2 48.08 82.59 3.12
C ARG A 2 47.90 81.19 2.47
N THR A 3 48.99 80.81 1.82
CA THR A 3 49.22 79.51 1.19
C THR A 3 49.39 78.47 2.27
N ARG A 4 48.62 77.33 2.17
CA ARG A 4 48.84 76.15 2.99
C ARG A 4 49.28 75.00 2.08
N THR A 5 50.51 74.59 2.31
CA THR A 5 51.18 73.44 1.72
C THR A 5 50.56 72.12 2.27
N LEU A 6 50.19 71.25 1.40
CA LEU A 6 49.65 69.91 1.75
C LEU A 6 50.77 68.88 1.65
N LEU A 7 51.15 68.27 2.77
CA LEU A 7 52.09 67.15 2.81
C LEU A 7 51.31 65.85 2.55
N LEU A 8 51.66 65.11 1.49
CA LEU A 8 51.20 63.73 1.24
C LEU A 8 52.12 62.79 2.01
N VAL A 9 51.54 62.05 2.96
CA VAL A 9 52.17 60.87 3.59
C VAL A 9 51.70 59.62 2.86
N ILE A 10 52.62 58.97 2.13
CA ILE A 10 52.37 57.66 1.51
C ILE A 10 52.65 56.58 2.56
N ALA A 11 51.59 55.96 3.11
CA ALA A 11 51.71 54.78 3.94
C ALA A 11 51.66 53.54 3.04
N GLY A 12 52.80 52.87 2.87
CA GLY A 12 52.87 51.57 2.19
C GLY A 12 52.20 50.46 3.01
N LEU A 13 51.06 49.92 2.54
CA LEU A 13 50.50 48.71 3.08
C LEU A 13 51.23 47.47 2.52
N LEU A 14 52.05 46.84 3.36
CA LEU A 14 52.49 45.44 3.12
C LEU A 14 51.32 44.49 3.32
N LEU A 15 50.72 44.00 2.23
CA LEU A 15 49.81 42.87 2.22
C LEU A 15 50.61 41.60 2.48
N LEU A 16 50.61 41.14 3.71
CA LEU A 16 50.95 39.74 4.03
C LEU A 16 49.87 38.83 3.50
N SER A 17 50.11 38.20 2.35
CA SER A 17 49.29 37.08 1.86
C SER A 17 49.51 35.90 2.81
N GLN A 18 48.54 35.66 3.71
CA GLN A 18 48.44 34.39 4.40
C GLN A 18 48.07 33.34 3.36
N PRO A 19 48.72 32.18 3.31
CA PRO A 19 48.25 31.08 2.52
C PRO A 19 46.88 30.68 3.09
N ALA A 20 45.80 30.80 2.29
CA ALA A 20 44.53 30.21 2.60
C ALA A 20 44.77 28.70 2.77
N CYS A 21 44.57 28.22 3.98
CA CYS A 21 44.49 26.80 4.23
C CYS A 21 43.27 26.31 3.42
N GLN A 22 43.51 25.80 2.22
CA GLN A 22 42.49 25.02 1.50
C GLN A 22 42.21 23.84 2.41
N GLN A 23 41.05 23.86 3.07
CA GLN A 23 40.49 22.61 3.59
C GLN A 23 40.40 21.66 2.40
N PRO A 24 40.91 20.43 2.52
CA PRO A 24 40.71 19.45 1.46
C PRO A 24 39.19 19.38 1.18
N GLU A 25 38.83 19.61 -0.08
CA GLU A 25 37.45 19.33 -0.52
C GLU A 25 37.16 17.90 -0.08
N SER A 26 36.17 17.71 0.81
CA SER A 26 35.75 16.38 1.24
C SER A 26 35.21 15.70 0.01
N SER A 27 35.90 14.66 -0.46
CA SER A 27 35.46 13.89 -1.61
C SER A 27 34.34 12.97 -1.14
N SER A 28 33.16 13.05 -1.79
CA SER A 28 32.04 12.17 -1.51
C SER A 28 32.43 10.70 -1.67
N ILE A 29 31.96 9.86 -0.76
CA ILE A 29 32.03 8.41 -0.95
C ILE A 29 30.98 7.98 -1.98
N SER A 30 31.23 6.87 -2.66
CA SER A 30 30.30 6.33 -3.65
C SER A 30 30.26 4.81 -3.67
N PHE A 31 29.16 4.28 -4.12
CA PHE A 31 28.98 2.87 -4.44
C PHE A 31 28.87 2.71 -5.94
N THR A 32 29.61 1.74 -6.49
CA THR A 32 29.45 1.33 -7.89
C THR A 32 28.81 -0.04 -7.93
N VAL A 33 27.70 -0.18 -8.65
CA VAL A 33 26.92 -1.41 -8.72
C VAL A 33 26.89 -1.90 -10.15
N ARG A 34 27.41 -3.09 -10.39
CA ARG A 34 27.48 -3.71 -11.72
C ARG A 34 26.39 -4.77 -11.87
N LEU A 35 25.68 -4.78 -12.99
CA LEU A 35 24.80 -5.88 -13.38
C LEU A 35 25.61 -7.01 -14.01
N SER A 36 25.56 -8.23 -13.45
CA SER A 36 26.26 -9.40 -14.01
C SER A 36 25.48 -10.03 -15.17
N GLU A 37 26.17 -10.84 -15.98
CA GLU A 37 25.52 -11.65 -17.03
C GLU A 37 24.55 -12.67 -16.43
N GLU A 38 24.88 -13.27 -15.29
CA GLU A 38 24.04 -14.25 -14.61
C GLU A 38 22.73 -13.63 -14.11
N ALA A 39 22.81 -12.43 -13.54
CA ALA A 39 21.61 -11.74 -13.09
C ALA A 39 20.73 -11.31 -14.27
N LEU A 40 21.33 -10.80 -15.37
CA LEU A 40 20.55 -10.47 -16.56
C LEU A 40 19.84 -11.69 -17.13
N GLN A 41 20.55 -12.84 -17.27
CA GLN A 41 19.94 -14.09 -17.73
C GLN A 41 18.81 -14.57 -16.80
N GLY A 42 18.95 -14.38 -15.48
CA GLY A 42 17.91 -14.70 -14.52
C GLY A 42 16.66 -13.83 -14.70
N ILE A 43 16.83 -12.53 -14.98
CA ILE A 43 15.74 -11.59 -15.28
C ILE A 43 15.01 -12.01 -16.57
N GLU A 44 15.76 -12.28 -17.64
CA GLU A 44 15.23 -12.73 -18.93
C GLU A 44 14.48 -14.07 -18.83
N ALA A 45 15.01 -15.00 -18.03
CA ALA A 45 14.38 -16.31 -17.80
C ALA A 45 13.00 -16.20 -17.12
N LEU A 46 12.75 -15.12 -16.38
CA LEU A 46 11.45 -14.81 -15.78
C LEU A 46 10.53 -13.99 -16.69
N GLY A 47 10.95 -13.71 -17.93
CA GLY A 47 10.15 -13.00 -18.92
C GLY A 47 10.02 -11.49 -18.67
N LEU A 48 10.95 -10.91 -17.91
CA LEU A 48 11.00 -9.47 -17.65
C LEU A 48 11.73 -8.73 -18.79
N ASP A 49 11.43 -7.43 -18.91
CA ASP A 49 11.92 -6.61 -20.01
C ASP A 49 13.44 -6.35 -19.92
N THR A 50 14.14 -6.42 -21.07
CA THR A 50 15.56 -6.07 -21.21
C THR A 50 15.77 -5.18 -22.44
N PRO A 51 16.71 -4.21 -22.44
CA PRO A 51 17.60 -3.82 -21.34
C PRO A 51 16.82 -3.38 -20.08
N VAL A 52 17.43 -3.56 -18.90
CA VAL A 52 16.74 -3.45 -17.63
C VAL A 52 16.48 -1.98 -17.29
N ARG A 53 15.23 -1.69 -16.90
CA ARG A 53 14.80 -0.45 -16.23
C ARG A 53 14.42 -0.77 -14.81
N GLY A 54 14.56 0.20 -13.91
CA GLY A 54 14.17 -0.03 -12.55
C GLY A 54 14.70 0.99 -11.57
N ARG A 55 14.70 0.62 -10.31
CA ARG A 55 15.29 1.42 -9.24
C ARG A 55 16.36 0.61 -8.53
N LEU A 56 17.58 1.15 -8.54
CA LEU A 56 18.74 0.56 -7.91
C LEU A 56 18.90 1.12 -6.50
N PHE A 57 19.08 0.22 -5.54
CA PHE A 57 19.29 0.55 -4.13
C PHE A 57 20.68 0.11 -3.65
N VAL A 58 21.22 0.89 -2.71
CA VAL A 58 22.30 0.47 -1.83
C VAL A 58 21.81 0.60 -0.40
N ILE A 59 21.86 -0.49 0.35
CA ILE A 59 21.34 -0.63 1.71
C ILE A 59 22.50 -0.95 2.63
N VAL A 60 22.62 -0.27 3.77
CA VAL A 60 23.71 -0.47 4.73
C VAL A 60 23.17 -0.80 6.11
N SER A 61 23.77 -1.79 6.79
CA SER A 61 23.41 -2.17 8.14
C SER A 61 24.65 -2.44 8.98
N ARG A 62 24.57 -2.22 10.28
CA ARG A 62 25.60 -2.64 11.24
C ARG A 62 25.36 -4.07 11.75
N ASP A 63 24.17 -4.58 11.51
CA ASP A 63 23.78 -5.95 11.85
C ASP A 63 23.71 -6.81 10.59
N ASN A 64 24.14 -8.07 10.69
CA ASN A 64 24.08 -9.04 9.61
C ASN A 64 23.32 -10.34 9.99
N GLU A 65 22.56 -10.32 11.06
CA GLU A 65 21.66 -11.45 11.40
C GLU A 65 20.57 -11.64 10.34
N ARG A 66 20.24 -10.55 9.63
CA ARG A 66 19.33 -10.52 8.47
C ARG A 66 19.99 -9.75 7.34
N GLU A 67 19.64 -10.06 6.09
CA GLU A 67 20.08 -9.28 4.93
C GLU A 67 19.68 -7.80 5.08
N PRO A 68 20.56 -6.83 4.75
CA PRO A 68 20.24 -5.40 4.84
C PRO A 68 18.93 -5.01 4.19
N ARG A 69 18.61 -5.54 2.99
CA ARG A 69 17.36 -5.26 2.29
C ARG A 69 16.09 -5.62 3.09
N LEU A 70 16.18 -6.54 4.04
CA LEU A 70 15.06 -6.97 4.88
C LEU A 70 14.96 -6.20 6.20
N GLN A 71 15.80 -5.16 6.39
CA GLN A 71 15.85 -4.35 7.60
C GLN A 71 15.39 -2.90 7.35
N THR A 72 14.95 -2.59 6.12
CA THR A 72 14.43 -1.27 5.73
C THR A 72 13.09 -0.94 6.40
N GLY A 73 12.69 0.32 6.38
CA GLY A 73 11.43 0.82 6.95
C GLY A 73 11.60 2.16 7.65
N VAL A 74 10.53 2.73 8.20
CA VAL A 74 10.53 4.07 8.82
C VAL A 74 11.50 4.21 10.00
N SER A 75 11.74 3.13 10.72
CA SER A 75 12.77 3.03 11.77
C SER A 75 13.87 2.03 11.42
N GLY A 76 13.99 1.69 10.15
CA GLY A 76 14.92 0.71 9.63
C GLY A 76 16.31 1.27 9.34
N VAL A 77 17.10 0.47 8.64
CA VAL A 77 18.49 0.80 8.27
C VAL A 77 18.55 1.78 7.10
N PRO A 78 19.63 2.56 6.99
CA PRO A 78 19.81 3.51 5.89
C PRO A 78 19.91 2.83 4.52
N PHE A 79 19.28 3.46 3.53
CA PHE A 79 19.41 3.09 2.13
C PHE A 79 19.25 4.29 1.20
N TRP A 80 19.75 4.16 -0.02
CA TRP A 80 19.65 5.16 -1.09
C TRP A 80 19.22 4.48 -2.37
N GLY A 81 18.41 5.17 -3.17
CA GLY A 81 17.90 4.69 -4.43
C GLY A 81 18.10 5.69 -5.57
N ILE A 82 18.33 5.16 -6.78
CA ILE A 82 18.40 5.92 -8.03
C ILE A 82 17.65 5.15 -9.11
N ASP A 83 16.90 5.85 -9.96
CA ASP A 83 16.27 5.23 -11.12
C ASP A 83 17.31 4.92 -12.20
N VAL A 84 17.18 3.77 -12.86
CA VAL A 84 18.06 3.34 -13.93
C VAL A 84 17.24 3.03 -15.20
N GLU A 85 17.82 3.41 -16.32
CA GLU A 85 17.25 3.21 -17.64
C GLU A 85 18.23 2.41 -18.52
N ASP A 86 17.72 1.47 -19.30
CA ASP A 86 18.46 0.70 -20.31
C ASP A 86 19.77 0.02 -19.81
N LEU A 87 19.80 -0.42 -18.54
CA LEU A 87 20.98 -1.07 -17.94
C LEU A 87 21.23 -2.46 -18.56
N ARG A 88 22.46 -2.68 -19.02
CA ARG A 88 22.91 -3.93 -19.66
C ARG A 88 23.93 -4.66 -18.80
N ALA A 89 24.11 -5.93 -19.09
CA ALA A 89 25.14 -6.73 -18.44
C ALA A 89 26.54 -6.10 -18.60
N GLY A 90 27.31 -6.12 -17.53
CA GLY A 90 28.63 -5.53 -17.47
C GLY A 90 28.66 -4.03 -17.22
N GLU A 91 27.55 -3.32 -17.39
CA GLU A 91 27.45 -1.89 -17.08
C GLU A 91 27.39 -1.64 -15.58
N THR A 92 27.82 -0.44 -15.19
CA THR A 92 27.95 -0.03 -13.80
C THR A 92 27.21 1.27 -13.56
N VAL A 93 26.40 1.32 -12.50
CA VAL A 93 25.72 2.52 -12.00
C VAL A 93 26.48 3.00 -10.76
N THR A 94 26.64 4.32 -10.63
CA THR A 94 27.27 4.92 -9.45
C THR A 94 26.23 5.67 -8.62
N LEU A 95 26.16 5.37 -7.33
CA LEU A 95 25.42 6.15 -6.35
C LEU A 95 26.44 6.96 -5.53
N SER A 96 26.33 8.28 -5.57
CA SER A 96 27.21 9.20 -4.87
C SER A 96 26.42 10.14 -3.96
N GLY A 97 27.00 10.48 -2.81
CA GLY A 97 26.40 11.49 -1.93
C GLY A 97 26.30 12.90 -2.53
N ALA A 98 27.02 13.15 -3.63
CA ALA A 98 26.96 14.41 -4.37
C ALA A 98 25.90 14.43 -5.49
N ASP A 99 25.25 13.31 -5.78
CA ASP A 99 24.27 13.17 -6.87
C ASP A 99 22.87 13.57 -6.39
N ALA A 100 22.27 14.57 -7.04
CA ALA A 100 20.94 15.06 -6.69
C ALA A 100 19.79 14.11 -7.08
N GLU A 101 20.05 13.11 -7.92
CA GLU A 101 19.07 12.10 -8.30
C GLU A 101 19.04 10.90 -7.33
N VAL A 102 20.03 10.83 -6.41
CA VAL A 102 20.08 9.82 -5.36
C VAL A 102 19.26 10.27 -4.16
N PHE A 103 18.19 9.55 -3.87
CA PHE A 103 17.35 9.80 -2.70
C PHE A 103 17.60 8.76 -1.63
N GLY A 104 17.80 9.22 -0.39
CA GLY A 104 18.08 8.34 0.74
C GLY A 104 17.14 8.52 1.93
N TYR A 105 17.11 7.51 2.78
CA TYR A 105 16.39 7.51 4.05
C TYR A 105 17.12 6.64 5.09
N PRO A 106 17.20 7.02 6.37
CA PRO A 106 16.81 8.31 6.96
C PRO A 106 17.79 9.46 6.65
N PHE A 107 18.97 9.16 6.09
CA PHE A 107 19.96 10.13 5.67
C PHE A 107 19.74 10.52 4.20
N ALA A 108 19.66 11.81 3.92
CA ALA A 108 19.47 12.29 2.56
C ALA A 108 20.70 12.00 1.69
N SER A 109 21.91 12.16 2.23
CA SER A 109 23.17 11.87 1.54
C SER A 109 23.90 10.67 2.13
N ILE A 110 24.57 9.90 1.27
CA ILE A 110 25.50 8.82 1.67
C ILE A 110 26.62 9.35 2.58
N ASP A 111 27.03 10.60 2.38
CA ASP A 111 28.10 11.24 3.16
C ASP A 111 27.73 11.54 4.61
N GLU A 112 26.45 11.43 4.97
CA GLU A 112 25.96 11.55 6.36
C GLU A 112 26.18 10.27 7.19
N LEU A 113 26.58 9.15 6.55
CA LEU A 113 26.88 7.92 7.28
C LEU A 113 28.01 8.13 8.27
N PRO A 114 27.86 7.75 9.54
CA PRO A 114 28.96 7.75 10.49
C PRO A 114 30.08 6.78 10.09
N GLU A 115 31.34 7.10 10.44
CA GLU A 115 32.45 6.18 10.28
C GLU A 115 32.20 4.85 11.01
N GLY A 116 32.59 3.73 10.38
CA GLY A 116 32.47 2.42 11.01
C GLY A 116 32.36 1.23 10.06
N GLU A 117 32.19 0.06 10.67
CA GLU A 117 31.97 -1.19 9.95
C GLU A 117 30.50 -1.36 9.59
N TYR A 118 30.25 -1.78 8.36
CA TYR A 118 28.91 -2.00 7.81
C TYR A 118 28.87 -3.25 6.95
N HIS A 119 27.67 -3.82 6.85
CA HIS A 119 27.28 -4.82 5.89
C HIS A 119 26.43 -4.13 4.82
N VAL A 120 26.84 -4.23 3.57
CA VAL A 120 26.22 -3.51 2.45
C VAL A 120 25.67 -4.49 1.45
N GLN A 121 24.48 -4.20 0.94
CA GLN A 121 23.82 -4.98 -0.10
C GLN A 121 23.24 -4.04 -1.17
N ALA A 122 23.37 -4.39 -2.45
CA ALA A 122 22.66 -3.76 -3.54
C ALA A 122 21.43 -4.57 -3.93
N LEU A 123 20.37 -3.88 -4.36
CA LEU A 123 19.16 -4.45 -4.92
C LEU A 123 18.70 -3.62 -6.11
N LEU A 124 18.32 -4.27 -7.20
CA LEU A 124 17.68 -3.64 -8.35
C LEU A 124 16.23 -4.12 -8.44
N SER A 125 15.29 -3.21 -8.15
CA SER A 125 13.87 -3.43 -8.43
C SER A 125 13.64 -3.27 -9.92
N VAL A 126 13.30 -4.35 -10.59
CA VAL A 126 13.16 -4.41 -12.07
C VAL A 126 11.77 -3.92 -12.46
N TYR A 127 11.72 -2.97 -13.39
CA TYR A 127 10.47 -2.43 -13.93
C TYR A 127 10.17 -3.03 -15.30
N THR A 128 8.88 -3.10 -15.56
CA THR A 128 8.28 -3.49 -16.83
C THR A 128 7.64 -2.28 -17.46
N THR A 129 7.71 -2.18 -18.78
CA THR A 129 7.07 -1.10 -19.55
C THR A 129 5.62 -1.45 -19.85
N PHE A 130 4.73 -0.50 -19.61
CA PHE A 130 3.30 -0.57 -19.91
C PHE A 130 2.92 0.53 -20.89
N GLU A 131 2.28 0.15 -21.98
CA GLU A 131 1.69 1.07 -22.97
C GLU A 131 0.20 1.19 -22.68
N ARG A 132 -0.17 2.13 -21.82
CA ARG A 132 -1.53 2.27 -21.32
C ARG A 132 -2.50 2.75 -22.41
N ALA A 133 -3.77 2.34 -22.27
CA ALA A 133 -4.85 2.73 -23.19
C ALA A 133 -5.12 4.26 -23.24
N ASP A 134 -4.72 5.01 -22.21
CA ASP A 134 -4.78 6.45 -22.17
C ASP A 134 -3.67 7.16 -23.00
N GLY A 135 -2.79 6.38 -23.62
CA GLY A 135 -1.70 6.85 -24.47
C GLY A 135 -0.40 7.13 -23.75
N HIS A 136 -0.31 6.91 -22.44
CA HIS A 136 0.94 7.05 -21.69
C HIS A 136 1.73 5.75 -21.68
N THR A 137 3.05 5.89 -21.73
CA THR A 137 4.00 4.79 -21.49
C THR A 137 4.62 5.00 -20.11
N VAL A 138 4.48 4.00 -19.22
CA VAL A 138 5.03 4.04 -17.87
C VAL A 138 5.85 2.80 -17.57
N SER A 139 6.88 2.94 -16.72
CA SER A 139 7.71 1.84 -16.28
C SER A 139 7.45 1.57 -14.80
N MET A 140 6.94 0.39 -14.50
CA MET A 140 6.46 0.00 -13.19
C MET A 140 6.95 -1.40 -12.83
N HIS A 141 6.95 -1.73 -11.55
CA HIS A 141 7.16 -3.10 -11.11
C HIS A 141 6.05 -4.02 -11.68
N LEU A 142 6.43 -5.15 -12.28
CA LEU A 142 5.47 -6.16 -12.68
C LEU A 142 5.06 -6.94 -11.45
N ASN A 143 3.83 -6.72 -11.00
CA ASN A 143 3.29 -7.46 -9.87
C ASN A 143 3.31 -8.98 -10.11
N ALA A 144 3.97 -9.72 -9.23
CA ALA A 144 4.00 -11.19 -9.25
C ALA A 144 2.75 -11.83 -8.60
N GLY A 145 1.72 -11.04 -8.27
CA GLY A 145 0.51 -11.52 -7.64
C GLY A 145 0.59 -11.60 -6.10
N GLU A 146 1.71 -11.20 -5.51
CA GLU A 146 2.00 -11.28 -4.08
C GLU A 146 2.09 -9.90 -3.41
N GLY A 147 1.74 -8.83 -4.13
CA GLY A 147 1.84 -7.46 -3.64
C GLY A 147 3.15 -6.77 -4.04
N GLN A 148 3.26 -5.51 -3.65
CA GLN A 148 4.39 -4.63 -3.92
C GLN A 148 5.39 -4.64 -2.75
N ASP A 149 6.22 -5.64 -2.65
CA ASP A 149 7.37 -5.65 -1.73
C ASP A 149 8.66 -5.75 -2.57
N GLN A 150 9.21 -4.60 -2.99
CA GLN A 150 10.41 -4.55 -3.81
C GLN A 150 11.62 -5.25 -3.16
N TRP A 151 11.63 -5.36 -1.84
CA TRP A 151 12.72 -6.00 -1.12
C TRP A 151 12.72 -7.53 -1.27
N ARG A 152 11.57 -8.12 -1.63
CA ARG A 152 11.35 -9.56 -1.79
C ARG A 152 10.79 -9.96 -3.15
N ALA A 153 10.34 -8.99 -3.95
CA ALA A 153 9.61 -9.27 -5.17
C ALA A 153 10.42 -10.14 -6.16
N PRO A 154 9.83 -11.22 -6.68
CA PRO A 154 10.45 -12.05 -7.70
C PRO A 154 10.84 -11.24 -8.94
N GLY A 155 11.98 -11.58 -9.51
CA GLY A 155 12.54 -10.89 -10.67
C GLY A 155 13.51 -9.76 -10.32
N ASN A 156 13.54 -9.28 -9.09
CA ASN A 156 14.51 -8.30 -8.66
C ASN A 156 15.90 -8.92 -8.48
N ALA A 157 16.94 -8.18 -8.89
CA ALA A 157 18.31 -8.65 -8.78
C ALA A 157 18.96 -8.15 -7.47
N ILE A 158 19.78 -9.00 -6.85
CA ILE A 158 20.46 -8.70 -5.59
C ILE A 158 21.95 -9.01 -5.66
N SER A 159 22.74 -8.30 -4.84
CA SER A 159 24.14 -8.63 -4.56
C SER A 159 24.26 -9.54 -3.35
N ASP A 160 25.44 -10.14 -3.19
CA ASP A 160 25.87 -10.65 -1.90
C ASP A 160 25.98 -9.51 -0.88
N VAL A 161 25.92 -9.85 0.41
CA VAL A 161 26.19 -8.92 1.51
C VAL A 161 27.71 -8.79 1.69
N VAL A 162 28.23 -7.55 1.57
CA VAL A 162 29.67 -7.27 1.63
C VAL A 162 30.01 -6.50 2.90
N PRO A 163 30.91 -6.99 3.75
CA PRO A 163 31.42 -6.20 4.88
C PRO A 163 32.38 -5.13 4.39
N ILE A 164 32.19 -3.89 4.81
CA ILE A 164 33.03 -2.76 4.45
C ILE A 164 33.26 -1.82 5.63
N HIS A 165 34.39 -1.12 5.60
CA HIS A 165 34.65 0.02 6.48
C HIS A 165 34.36 1.32 5.73
N ILE A 166 33.43 2.13 6.24
CA ILE A 166 33.07 3.45 5.69
C ILE A 166 33.85 4.52 6.43
N SER A 167 34.52 5.39 5.68
CA SER A 167 35.18 6.59 6.17
C SER A 167 34.66 7.81 5.38
N PRO A 168 33.75 8.60 5.96
CA PRO A 168 33.17 9.77 5.31
C PRO A 168 34.25 10.76 4.84
N GLY A 169 34.04 11.42 3.70
CA GLY A 169 34.97 12.39 3.13
C GLY A 169 36.26 11.80 2.54
N SER A 170 36.38 10.44 2.49
CA SER A 170 37.58 9.79 1.95
C SER A 170 37.63 9.73 0.42
N GLY A 171 36.54 10.00 -0.27
CA GLY A 171 36.39 9.78 -1.73
C GLY A 171 36.48 8.33 -2.16
N LYS A 172 36.32 7.39 -1.23
CA LYS A 172 36.44 5.96 -1.52
C LYS A 172 35.24 5.45 -2.31
N VAL A 173 35.51 4.60 -3.30
CA VAL A 173 34.53 3.90 -4.12
C VAL A 173 34.40 2.45 -3.64
N TYR A 174 33.16 2.01 -3.39
CA TYR A 174 32.84 0.65 -2.93
C TYR A 174 32.14 -0.12 -4.04
N PRO A 175 32.79 -1.14 -4.64
CA PRO A 175 32.19 -1.91 -5.72
C PRO A 175 31.26 -3.00 -5.19
N LEU A 176 30.08 -3.14 -5.83
CA LEU A 176 29.09 -4.19 -5.61
C LEU A 176 28.72 -4.82 -6.97
N ALA A 177 28.21 -6.05 -6.95
CA ALA A 177 27.72 -6.71 -8.17
C ALA A 177 26.38 -7.41 -7.88
N LEU A 178 25.39 -7.14 -8.72
CA LEU A 178 24.14 -7.88 -8.77
C LEU A 178 24.39 -9.22 -9.44
N GLN A 179 24.23 -10.33 -8.73
CA GLN A 179 24.64 -11.67 -9.15
C GLN A 179 23.49 -12.67 -9.14
N SER A 180 22.46 -12.41 -8.34
CA SER A 180 21.34 -13.32 -8.14
C SER A 180 20.02 -12.61 -8.43
N VAL A 181 18.99 -13.39 -8.79
CA VAL A 181 17.63 -12.91 -9.00
C VAL A 181 16.71 -13.62 -8.02
N ILE A 182 15.84 -12.85 -7.37
CA ILE A 182 14.83 -13.38 -6.44
C ILE A 182 13.87 -14.25 -7.24
N GLN A 183 13.71 -15.50 -6.82
CA GLN A 183 12.85 -16.48 -7.49
C GLN A 183 11.40 -16.39 -7.00
N PRO A 184 10.41 -16.72 -7.84
CA PRO A 184 9.02 -16.76 -7.41
C PRO A 184 8.77 -17.86 -6.36
N ASP A 185 7.97 -17.56 -5.35
CA ASP A 185 7.60 -18.49 -4.28
C ASP A 185 6.66 -19.60 -4.78
N HIS A 186 5.92 -19.33 -5.87
CA HIS A 186 4.95 -20.26 -6.43
C HIS A 186 5.25 -20.59 -7.90
N PRO A 187 4.93 -21.81 -8.34
CA PRO A 187 5.15 -22.21 -9.71
C PRO A 187 4.43 -21.29 -10.71
N VAL A 188 5.18 -20.85 -11.72
CA VAL A 188 4.64 -20.14 -12.89
C VAL A 188 4.38 -21.17 -13.99
N PRO A 189 3.22 -21.14 -14.68
CA PRO A 189 2.98 -22.04 -15.81
C PRO A 189 4.06 -21.90 -16.89
N PRO A 190 4.45 -22.98 -17.57
CA PRO A 190 5.42 -22.91 -18.65
C PRO A 190 5.00 -21.90 -19.75
N GLY A 191 5.86 -20.90 -20.01
CA GLY A 191 5.58 -19.81 -20.95
C GLY A 191 4.62 -18.75 -20.42
N GLY A 192 4.27 -18.81 -19.14
CA GLY A 192 3.47 -17.80 -18.45
C GLY A 192 4.32 -16.64 -17.91
N SER A 193 3.65 -15.63 -17.36
CA SER A 193 4.29 -14.52 -16.65
C SER A 193 4.31 -14.74 -15.15
N LEU A 194 5.16 -13.98 -14.42
CA LEU A 194 5.21 -13.99 -12.96
C LEU A 194 3.86 -13.77 -12.29
N GLN A 195 2.97 -12.99 -12.91
CA GLN A 195 1.62 -12.73 -12.43
C GLN A 195 0.76 -13.99 -12.29
N GLN A 196 1.11 -15.08 -12.98
CA GLN A 196 0.33 -16.33 -13.01
C GLN A 196 0.74 -17.31 -11.90
N GLY A 197 1.78 -17.02 -11.14
CA GLY A 197 2.17 -17.83 -10.00
C GLY A 197 1.02 -18.00 -9.01
N ASN A 198 0.78 -19.24 -8.56
CA ASN A 198 -0.34 -19.57 -7.69
C ASN A 198 0.05 -20.71 -6.73
N PRO A 199 -0.31 -20.62 -5.43
CA PRO A 199 -0.16 -21.76 -4.53
C PRO A 199 -0.98 -22.97 -5.02
N PRO A 200 -0.61 -24.19 -4.65
CA PRO A 200 -1.44 -25.36 -4.91
C PRO A 200 -2.73 -25.30 -4.07
N ASP A 201 -3.83 -25.73 -4.67
CA ASP A 201 -5.08 -25.90 -3.96
C ASP A 201 -4.94 -26.90 -2.80
N THR A 202 -5.62 -26.60 -1.70
CA THR A 202 -5.83 -27.55 -0.62
C THR A 202 -7.26 -28.11 -0.64
N ASP A 203 -7.64 -28.94 0.34
CA ASP A 203 -9.01 -29.45 0.43
C ASP A 203 -10.01 -28.29 0.60
N LYS A 204 -9.70 -27.31 1.43
CA LYS A 204 -10.60 -26.21 1.79
C LYS A 204 -10.29 -24.90 1.07
N VAL A 205 -9.03 -24.63 0.73
CA VAL A 205 -8.63 -23.36 0.12
C VAL A 205 -8.32 -23.58 -1.37
N LYS A 206 -8.98 -22.78 -2.21
CA LYS A 206 -8.78 -22.79 -3.67
C LYS A 206 -8.19 -21.44 -4.09
N TYR A 207 -7.21 -21.49 -4.98
CA TYR A 207 -6.48 -20.32 -5.46
C TYR A 207 -6.84 -20.07 -6.92
N VAL A 208 -7.66 -19.04 -7.14
CA VAL A 208 -8.15 -18.67 -8.47
C VAL A 208 -7.27 -17.56 -9.03
N LYS A 209 -6.95 -17.64 -10.33
CA LYS A 209 -6.36 -16.55 -11.08
C LYS A 209 -6.86 -16.57 -12.50
N ILE A 210 -7.31 -15.43 -13.01
CA ILE A 210 -7.82 -15.25 -14.36
C ILE A 210 -7.09 -14.10 -15.06
N ARG A 211 -6.96 -14.18 -16.38
CA ARG A 211 -6.59 -13.02 -17.19
C ARG A 211 -7.80 -12.08 -17.23
N SER A 212 -7.61 -10.83 -16.82
CA SER A 212 -8.63 -9.79 -16.96
C SER A 212 -8.52 -9.14 -18.34
N ALA A 213 -9.60 -9.13 -19.09
CA ALA A 213 -9.66 -8.44 -20.38
C ALA A 213 -9.62 -6.92 -20.19
N LEU A 214 -10.40 -6.41 -19.23
CA LEU A 214 -10.48 -4.99 -18.91
C LEU A 214 -9.14 -4.40 -18.47
N LEU A 215 -8.44 -5.09 -17.57
CA LEU A 215 -7.14 -4.64 -17.08
C LEU A 215 -6.06 -4.79 -18.15
N SER A 216 -6.11 -5.86 -18.95
CA SER A 216 -5.15 -6.07 -20.04
C SER A 216 -5.27 -4.99 -21.13
N GLU A 217 -6.49 -4.56 -21.44
CA GLU A 217 -6.74 -3.45 -22.36
C GLU A 217 -6.17 -2.14 -21.80
N PHE A 218 -6.42 -1.85 -20.52
CA PHE A 218 -5.93 -0.63 -19.88
C PHE A 218 -4.40 -0.57 -19.83
N TRP A 219 -3.73 -1.67 -19.40
CA TRP A 219 -2.28 -1.72 -19.21
C TRP A 219 -1.47 -2.04 -20.47
N GLY A 220 -2.14 -2.35 -21.60
CA GLY A 220 -1.50 -2.67 -22.88
C GLY A 220 -0.75 -4.01 -22.90
N ARG A 221 -0.97 -4.87 -21.90
CA ARG A 221 -0.39 -6.22 -21.80
C ARG A 221 -1.25 -7.13 -20.94
N ASP A 222 -1.00 -8.43 -20.99
CA ASP A 222 -1.75 -9.39 -20.17
C ASP A 222 -1.64 -9.06 -18.67
N MET A 223 -2.79 -8.81 -18.05
CA MET A 223 -2.94 -8.58 -16.61
C MET A 223 -3.84 -9.63 -16.00
N TYR A 224 -3.52 -10.01 -14.77
CA TYR A 224 -4.20 -11.08 -14.06
C TYR A 224 -4.76 -10.58 -12.74
N ILE A 225 -5.96 -11.07 -12.39
CA ILE A 225 -6.64 -10.83 -11.13
C ILE A 225 -7.05 -12.17 -10.53
N GLY A 226 -7.12 -12.29 -9.23
CA GLY A 226 -7.41 -13.58 -8.60
C GLY A 226 -8.20 -13.48 -7.31
N ALA A 227 -8.37 -14.64 -6.69
CA ALA A 227 -9.01 -14.76 -5.38
C ALA A 227 -8.52 -16.01 -4.63
N ASN A 228 -8.42 -15.90 -3.32
CA ASN A 228 -8.33 -17.02 -2.41
C ASN A 228 -9.75 -17.36 -1.94
N VAL A 229 -10.16 -18.62 -2.06
CA VAL A 229 -11.53 -19.08 -1.80
C VAL A 229 -11.49 -20.15 -0.72
N LEU A 230 -12.08 -19.86 0.43
CA LEU A 230 -12.25 -20.82 1.53
C LEU A 230 -13.62 -21.47 1.45
N LEU A 231 -13.66 -22.78 1.25
CA LEU A 231 -14.89 -23.57 1.13
C LEU A 231 -15.42 -23.98 2.51
N PRO A 232 -16.75 -24.04 2.70
CA PRO A 232 -17.35 -24.52 3.94
C PRO A 232 -17.16 -26.03 4.14
N GLU A 233 -17.32 -26.48 5.37
CA GLU A 233 -17.35 -27.90 5.69
C GLU A 233 -18.49 -28.60 4.97
N GLY A 234 -18.25 -29.81 4.41
CA GLY A 234 -19.23 -30.58 3.66
C GLY A 234 -19.51 -30.07 2.23
N TYR A 235 -18.70 -29.11 1.73
CA TYR A 235 -18.89 -28.60 0.36
C TYR A 235 -18.89 -29.70 -0.68
N GLU A 236 -17.93 -30.64 -0.67
CA GLU A 236 -17.80 -31.71 -1.68
C GLU A 236 -18.97 -32.70 -1.70
N THR A 237 -19.65 -32.88 -0.57
CA THR A 237 -20.75 -33.82 -0.42
C THR A 237 -22.14 -33.19 -0.56
N SER A 238 -22.22 -31.87 -0.74
CA SER A 238 -23.46 -31.10 -0.85
C SER A 238 -23.64 -30.56 -2.28
N ASN A 239 -24.89 -30.45 -2.71
CA ASN A 239 -25.29 -29.75 -3.94
C ASN A 239 -25.87 -28.35 -3.65
N GLN A 240 -25.70 -27.85 -2.44
CA GLN A 240 -26.23 -26.57 -1.98
C GLN A 240 -25.41 -25.42 -2.55
N SER A 241 -26.06 -24.28 -2.81
CA SER A 241 -25.38 -23.00 -3.08
C SER A 241 -25.21 -22.20 -1.80
N TYR A 242 -24.17 -21.38 -1.74
CA TYR A 242 -23.70 -20.70 -0.55
C TYR A 242 -23.62 -19.20 -0.76
N PRO A 243 -23.95 -18.39 0.26
CA PRO A 243 -23.61 -16.97 0.23
C PRO A 243 -22.11 -16.78 0.40
N VAL A 244 -21.63 -15.57 0.10
CA VAL A 244 -20.19 -15.26 0.12
C VAL A 244 -19.90 -14.09 1.05
N LEU A 245 -18.91 -14.29 1.89
CA LEU A 245 -18.26 -13.26 2.69
C LEU A 245 -16.95 -12.86 2.00
N TYR A 246 -16.90 -11.65 1.45
CA TYR A 246 -15.73 -11.09 0.79
C TYR A 246 -14.90 -10.33 1.82
N MET A 247 -13.70 -10.86 2.14
CA MET A 247 -12.76 -10.29 3.10
C MET A 247 -11.70 -9.52 2.36
N GLN A 248 -11.68 -8.21 2.55
CA GLN A 248 -10.76 -7.30 1.88
C GLN A 248 -9.62 -6.85 2.78
N GLY A 249 -8.51 -6.46 2.18
CA GLY A 249 -7.35 -5.95 2.88
C GLY A 249 -6.12 -5.97 2.00
N HIS A 250 -5.14 -5.20 2.35
CA HIS A 250 -3.84 -5.31 1.73
C HIS A 250 -3.04 -6.48 2.32
N PHE A 251 -1.94 -6.87 1.69
CA PHE A 251 -1.16 -8.07 2.00
C PHE A 251 -1.97 -9.37 1.97
N PRO A 252 -2.88 -9.58 1.00
CA PRO A 252 -3.68 -10.81 0.94
C PRO A 252 -2.81 -12.03 0.71
N GLY A 253 -1.70 -11.87 -0.05
CA GLY A 253 -0.74 -12.91 -0.35
C GLY A 253 -1.39 -14.26 -0.67
N SER A 254 -0.75 -15.34 -0.27
CA SER A 254 -1.26 -16.71 -0.41
C SER A 254 -2.06 -17.18 0.82
N GLY A 255 -2.37 -16.29 1.76
CA GLY A 255 -3.11 -16.62 2.97
C GLY A 255 -4.57 -17.01 2.69
N ALA A 256 -5.10 -17.96 3.45
CA ALA A 256 -6.52 -18.30 3.39
C ALA A 256 -7.38 -17.15 3.95
N PRO A 257 -8.57 -16.91 3.39
CA PRO A 257 -9.51 -15.92 3.92
C PRO A 257 -9.76 -16.12 5.42
N LEU A 258 -10.05 -15.04 6.13
CA LEU A 258 -10.35 -15.03 7.57
C LEU A 258 -9.16 -15.47 8.47
N GLY A 259 -7.99 -15.73 7.91
CA GLY A 259 -6.87 -16.33 8.64
C GLY A 259 -7.10 -17.80 8.99
N TYR A 260 -7.90 -18.51 8.20
CA TYR A 260 -8.10 -19.96 8.32
C TYR A 260 -6.78 -20.72 8.14
N SER A 261 -6.61 -21.77 8.90
CA SER A 261 -5.48 -22.70 8.78
C SER A 261 -5.96 -24.14 8.84
N GLU A 262 -5.48 -24.99 7.95
CA GLU A 262 -5.74 -26.42 8.01
C GLU A 262 -4.92 -27.11 9.12
N GLU A 263 -3.73 -26.56 9.38
CA GLU A 263 -2.81 -27.03 10.39
C GLU A 263 -2.67 -25.97 11.50
N GLY A 264 -3.30 -26.20 12.62
CA GLY A 264 -3.17 -25.35 13.80
C GLY A 264 -4.34 -24.39 14.02
N GLU A 265 -4.23 -23.64 15.10
CA GLU A 265 -5.19 -22.62 15.51
C GLU A 265 -4.68 -21.21 15.14
N GLY A 266 -5.56 -20.34 14.69
CA GLY A 266 -5.27 -18.93 14.50
C GLY A 266 -4.84 -18.26 15.82
N ARG A 267 -4.29 -17.04 15.72
CA ARG A 267 -3.89 -16.24 16.88
C ARG A 267 -4.74 -14.97 16.98
N GLY A 268 -4.80 -14.39 18.18
CA GLY A 268 -5.56 -13.18 18.41
C GLY A 268 -7.04 -13.37 18.09
N ARG A 269 -7.65 -12.46 17.34
CA ARG A 269 -9.08 -12.52 16.96
C ARG A 269 -9.45 -13.76 16.13
N ASN A 270 -8.47 -14.39 15.47
CA ASN A 270 -8.68 -15.60 14.66
C ASN A 270 -8.51 -16.89 15.47
N ALA A 271 -8.24 -16.80 16.77
CA ALA A 271 -8.15 -17.98 17.64
C ALA A 271 -9.47 -18.76 17.61
N GLY A 272 -9.38 -20.08 17.44
CA GLY A 272 -10.55 -20.97 17.35
C GLY A 272 -11.35 -20.90 16.05
N LEU A 273 -11.00 -19.99 15.10
CA LEU A 273 -11.76 -19.87 13.84
C LEU A 273 -11.76 -21.16 13.03
N SER A 274 -10.60 -21.79 12.86
CA SER A 274 -10.49 -23.00 12.02
C SER A 274 -11.28 -24.17 12.57
N GLU A 275 -11.33 -24.32 13.90
CA GLU A 275 -12.17 -25.31 14.57
C GLU A 275 -13.65 -24.96 14.39
N PHE A 276 -14.01 -23.69 14.64
CA PHE A 276 -15.38 -23.20 14.42
C PHE A 276 -15.84 -23.42 12.97
N TRP A 277 -15.02 -23.06 11.97
CA TRP A 277 -15.36 -23.21 10.56
C TRP A 277 -15.69 -24.64 10.16
N ARG A 278 -15.00 -25.62 10.76
CA ARG A 278 -15.23 -27.05 10.56
C ARG A 278 -16.38 -27.62 11.39
N SER A 279 -16.79 -26.93 12.45
CA SER A 279 -17.82 -27.40 13.37
C SER A 279 -19.21 -27.46 12.75
N ALA A 280 -20.15 -28.16 13.39
CA ALA A 280 -21.55 -28.17 13.00
C ALA A 280 -22.25 -26.81 13.26
N ASP A 281 -21.71 -26.00 14.17
CA ASP A 281 -22.29 -24.73 14.58
C ASP A 281 -21.95 -23.58 13.64
N SER A 282 -21.02 -23.79 12.69
CA SER A 282 -20.65 -22.78 11.70
C SER A 282 -21.69 -22.69 10.59
N PRO A 283 -22.19 -21.49 10.25
CA PRO A 283 -22.99 -21.32 9.04
C PRO A 283 -22.16 -21.72 7.82
N ARG A 284 -22.79 -22.35 6.84
CA ARG A 284 -22.11 -22.81 5.64
C ARG A 284 -22.10 -21.69 4.61
N MET A 285 -20.96 -20.99 4.48
CA MET A 285 -20.72 -19.93 3.52
C MET A 285 -19.35 -20.09 2.88
N ILE A 286 -19.14 -19.47 1.75
CA ILE A 286 -17.82 -19.33 1.14
C ILE A 286 -17.21 -18.02 1.64
N ALA A 287 -15.92 -18.03 1.99
CA ALA A 287 -15.18 -16.79 2.21
C ALA A 287 -14.19 -16.57 1.07
N VAL A 288 -14.06 -15.32 0.61
CA VAL A 288 -13.23 -14.94 -0.52
C VAL A 288 -12.38 -13.73 -0.13
N SER A 289 -11.10 -13.76 -0.44
CA SER A 289 -10.24 -12.57 -0.45
C SER A 289 -9.75 -12.32 -1.88
N PHE A 290 -9.88 -11.10 -2.38
CA PHE A 290 -9.38 -10.76 -3.71
C PHE A 290 -7.85 -10.72 -3.70
N ARG A 291 -7.27 -11.03 -4.86
CA ARG A 291 -5.86 -10.86 -5.20
C ARG A 291 -5.81 -9.92 -6.41
N ASP A 292 -5.94 -8.66 -6.12
CA ASP A 292 -6.12 -7.58 -7.09
C ASP A 292 -4.93 -6.62 -7.08
N ALA A 293 -3.77 -7.13 -6.69
CA ALA A 293 -2.52 -6.40 -6.75
C ALA A 293 -2.26 -5.85 -8.15
N ASN A 294 -1.64 -4.68 -8.21
CA ASN A 294 -1.40 -3.91 -9.41
C ASN A 294 0.05 -3.39 -9.44
N PRO A 295 0.52 -2.75 -10.52
CA PRO A 295 1.88 -2.24 -10.59
C PRO A 295 2.28 -1.20 -9.53
N TYR A 296 1.34 -0.59 -8.84
CA TYR A 296 1.59 0.38 -7.76
C TYR A 296 1.55 -0.24 -6.36
N TYR A 297 0.68 -1.25 -6.13
CA TYR A 297 0.44 -1.75 -4.78
C TYR A 297 -0.13 -3.19 -4.78
N ASP A 298 -0.30 -3.75 -3.59
CA ASP A 298 -0.81 -5.10 -3.37
C ASP A 298 -2.33 -5.23 -3.39
N THR A 299 -3.07 -4.12 -3.46
CA THR A 299 -4.51 -4.06 -3.71
C THR A 299 -4.86 -2.86 -4.58
N SER A 300 -5.98 -2.94 -5.29
CA SER A 300 -6.51 -1.88 -6.14
C SER A 300 -7.50 -0.96 -5.44
N TYR A 301 -7.74 -1.13 -4.14
CA TYR A 301 -8.86 -0.51 -3.42
C TYR A 301 -10.24 -0.91 -3.96
N SER A 302 -10.30 -1.94 -4.79
CA SER A 302 -11.53 -2.49 -5.38
C SER A 302 -12.40 -1.47 -6.15
N VAL A 303 -11.81 -0.39 -6.64
CA VAL A 303 -12.49 0.68 -7.40
C VAL A 303 -11.86 0.92 -8.76
N ASN A 304 -12.58 1.60 -9.65
CA ASN A 304 -12.01 2.12 -10.89
C ASN A 304 -11.18 3.37 -10.59
N SER A 305 -9.99 3.46 -11.15
CA SER A 305 -9.07 4.57 -10.96
C SER A 305 -8.44 5.01 -12.29
N ALA A 306 -8.15 6.30 -12.40
CA ALA A 306 -7.52 6.85 -13.59
C ALA A 306 -6.10 6.29 -13.81
N ASN A 307 -5.37 5.97 -12.73
CA ASN A 307 -4.00 5.46 -12.83
C ASN A 307 -3.92 3.94 -12.81
N LEU A 308 -4.82 3.26 -12.09
CA LEU A 308 -4.80 1.79 -11.97
C LEU A 308 -5.63 1.10 -13.04
N GLY A 309 -6.64 1.79 -13.59
CA GLY A 309 -7.59 1.22 -14.53
C GLY A 309 -8.87 0.71 -13.87
N PRO A 310 -9.68 -0.08 -14.59
CA PRO A 310 -11.03 -0.45 -14.18
C PRO A 310 -11.06 -1.67 -13.24
N TYR A 311 -10.36 -1.63 -12.10
CA TYR A 311 -10.32 -2.76 -11.17
C TYR A 311 -11.69 -3.07 -10.54
N GLY A 312 -12.48 -2.04 -10.19
CA GLY A 312 -13.85 -2.26 -9.68
C GLY A 312 -14.73 -3.01 -10.67
N ASP A 313 -14.64 -2.67 -11.95
CA ASP A 313 -15.33 -3.35 -13.03
C ASP A 313 -14.76 -4.76 -13.27
N ALA A 314 -13.45 -4.94 -13.26
CA ALA A 314 -12.81 -6.25 -13.39
C ALA A 314 -13.24 -7.20 -12.27
N ILE A 315 -13.37 -6.71 -11.03
CA ILE A 315 -13.88 -7.49 -9.90
C ILE A 315 -15.34 -7.90 -10.15
N THR A 316 -16.21 -6.96 -10.49
CA THR A 316 -17.67 -7.22 -10.52
C THR A 316 -18.16 -7.80 -11.85
N GLN A 317 -17.45 -7.58 -12.95
CA GLN A 317 -17.86 -8.05 -14.28
C GLN A 317 -17.06 -9.27 -14.78
N GLU A 318 -15.86 -9.52 -14.22
CA GLU A 318 -15.01 -10.64 -14.64
C GLU A 318 -14.78 -11.63 -13.49
N LEU A 319 -14.16 -11.19 -12.36
CA LEU A 319 -13.74 -12.10 -11.30
C LEU A 319 -14.91 -12.73 -10.54
N VAL A 320 -15.85 -11.93 -10.02
CA VAL A 320 -16.99 -12.47 -9.26
C VAL A 320 -17.87 -13.35 -10.13
N PRO A 321 -18.25 -13.00 -11.37
CA PRO A 321 -18.95 -13.92 -12.28
C PRO A 321 -18.18 -15.21 -12.57
N TYR A 322 -16.85 -15.14 -12.69
CA TYR A 322 -16.04 -16.34 -12.84
C TYR A 322 -16.13 -17.23 -11.59
N LEU A 323 -15.99 -16.66 -10.39
CA LEU A 323 -16.15 -17.41 -9.13
C LEU A 323 -17.53 -18.06 -9.03
N GLU A 324 -18.60 -17.34 -9.40
CA GLU A 324 -19.97 -17.85 -9.44
C GLU A 324 -20.15 -19.00 -10.43
N SER A 325 -19.37 -19.04 -11.51
CA SER A 325 -19.38 -20.14 -12.48
C SER A 325 -18.59 -21.37 -12.01
N GLN A 326 -17.59 -21.19 -11.15
CA GLN A 326 -16.71 -22.27 -10.68
C GLN A 326 -17.18 -22.87 -9.36
N PHE A 327 -17.82 -22.07 -8.51
CA PHE A 327 -18.26 -22.49 -7.18
C PHE A 327 -19.78 -22.37 -7.04
N ARG A 328 -20.35 -23.14 -6.14
CA ARG A 328 -21.81 -23.08 -5.85
C ARG A 328 -22.14 -21.85 -5.02
N ILE A 329 -22.06 -20.69 -5.64
CA ILE A 329 -22.35 -19.37 -5.05
C ILE A 329 -23.82 -19.00 -5.36
N ILE A 330 -24.46 -18.29 -4.43
CA ILE A 330 -25.76 -17.65 -4.65
C ILE A 330 -25.52 -16.29 -5.33
N PRO A 331 -25.86 -16.12 -6.62
CA PRO A 331 -25.57 -14.90 -7.37
C PRO A 331 -26.61 -13.80 -7.10
N ALA A 332 -26.71 -13.35 -5.85
CA ALA A 332 -27.68 -12.35 -5.42
C ALA A 332 -27.04 -11.35 -4.45
N SER A 333 -27.42 -10.07 -4.53
CA SER A 333 -26.82 -9.01 -3.70
C SER A 333 -26.91 -9.31 -2.21
N TRP A 334 -28.07 -9.78 -1.71
CA TRP A 334 -28.25 -10.12 -0.30
C TRP A 334 -27.28 -11.21 0.20
N ALA A 335 -26.73 -12.01 -0.70
CA ALA A 335 -25.81 -13.10 -0.42
C ALA A 335 -24.33 -12.70 -0.62
N ARG A 336 -24.03 -11.44 -0.91
CA ARG A 336 -22.69 -10.89 -1.06
C ARG A 336 -22.47 -9.80 -0.02
N VAL A 337 -21.67 -10.04 0.98
CA VAL A 337 -21.25 -9.01 1.94
C VAL A 337 -19.75 -8.83 1.91
N ALA A 338 -19.29 -7.59 2.11
CA ALA A 338 -17.88 -7.24 2.16
C ALA A 338 -17.46 -6.87 3.57
N ALA A 339 -16.23 -7.19 3.94
CA ALA A 339 -15.67 -6.77 5.21
C ALA A 339 -14.15 -6.59 5.10
N GLY A 340 -13.59 -5.72 5.92
CA GLY A 340 -12.15 -5.55 5.98
C GLY A 340 -11.73 -4.54 7.03
N GLY A 341 -10.41 -4.46 7.25
CA GLY A 341 -9.82 -3.49 8.15
C GLY A 341 -8.81 -2.59 7.43
N SER A 342 -8.64 -1.35 7.89
CA SER A 342 -7.73 -0.39 7.28
C SER A 342 -8.09 -0.14 5.81
N THR A 343 -7.17 -0.34 4.89
CA THR A 343 -7.42 -0.36 3.43
C THR A 343 -8.66 -1.20 3.09
N GLY A 344 -8.75 -2.43 3.58
CA GLY A 344 -9.92 -3.29 3.34
C GLY A 344 -11.22 -2.78 3.97
N GLY A 345 -11.12 -1.98 5.01
CA GLY A 345 -12.26 -1.29 5.62
C GLY A 345 -12.83 -0.23 4.69
N TRP A 346 -11.95 0.58 4.07
CA TRP A 346 -12.33 1.53 3.04
C TRP A 346 -12.92 0.81 1.82
N GLU A 347 -12.24 -0.25 1.33
CA GLU A 347 -12.72 -1.05 0.21
C GLU A 347 -14.14 -1.58 0.44
N ALA A 348 -14.39 -2.21 1.59
CA ALA A 348 -15.70 -2.77 1.91
C ALA A 348 -16.79 -1.68 1.90
N VAL A 349 -16.52 -0.52 2.51
CA VAL A 349 -17.46 0.61 2.54
C VAL A 349 -17.65 1.21 1.15
N ALA A 350 -16.57 1.44 0.40
CA ALA A 350 -16.61 2.01 -0.95
C ALA A 350 -17.35 1.09 -1.94
N MET A 351 -17.10 -0.21 -1.89
CA MET A 351 -17.83 -1.20 -2.69
C MET A 351 -19.34 -1.11 -2.43
N GLN A 352 -19.76 -1.04 -1.16
CA GLN A 352 -21.17 -0.92 -0.80
C GLN A 352 -21.76 0.44 -1.23
N VAL A 353 -21.03 1.52 -1.06
CA VAL A 353 -21.51 2.88 -1.35
C VAL A 353 -21.57 3.14 -2.85
N PHE A 354 -20.53 2.76 -3.59
CA PHE A 354 -20.49 3.03 -5.04
C PHE A 354 -21.28 2.00 -5.87
N GLN A 355 -21.55 0.81 -5.32
CA GLN A 355 -22.30 -0.25 -6.00
C GLN A 355 -23.41 -0.84 -5.08
N PRO A 356 -24.35 -0.01 -4.58
CA PRO A 356 -25.27 -0.38 -3.49
C PRO A 356 -26.29 -1.46 -3.88
N ASP A 357 -26.54 -1.65 -5.17
CA ASP A 357 -27.43 -2.68 -5.69
C ASP A 357 -26.72 -4.03 -5.90
N TYR A 358 -25.37 -4.03 -5.94
CA TYR A 358 -24.56 -5.23 -6.14
C TYR A 358 -24.21 -5.91 -4.79
N TRP A 359 -23.90 -5.11 -3.76
CA TRP A 359 -23.49 -5.57 -2.44
C TRP A 359 -24.63 -5.50 -1.42
N GLY A 360 -24.69 -6.49 -0.54
CA GLY A 360 -25.76 -6.66 0.45
C GLY A 360 -25.43 -6.18 1.85
N GLY A 361 -24.21 -5.71 2.10
CA GLY A 361 -23.75 -5.17 3.38
C GLY A 361 -22.24 -5.03 3.43
N ALA A 362 -21.76 -4.08 4.25
CA ALA A 362 -20.34 -3.80 4.45
C ALA A 362 -19.99 -3.67 5.92
N TRP A 363 -18.86 -4.24 6.30
CA TRP A 363 -18.20 -4.06 7.61
C TRP A 363 -16.83 -3.44 7.41
N GLY A 364 -16.71 -2.14 7.68
CA GLY A 364 -15.44 -1.40 7.64
C GLY A 364 -14.87 -1.23 9.04
N TRP A 365 -13.75 -1.89 9.32
CA TRP A 365 -13.03 -1.72 10.58
C TRP A 365 -11.86 -0.77 10.40
N CYS A 366 -11.74 0.23 11.30
CA CYS A 366 -10.65 1.21 11.20
C CYS A 366 -10.35 1.63 9.75
N PRO A 367 -11.38 1.97 8.94
CA PRO A 367 -11.19 2.20 7.51
C PRO A 367 -10.19 3.31 7.25
N ASP A 368 -9.48 3.22 6.14
CA ASP A 368 -8.73 4.36 5.59
C ASP A 368 -9.65 5.57 5.42
N PRO A 369 -9.15 6.80 5.25
CA PRO A 369 -9.97 7.99 5.36
C PRO A 369 -11.20 7.98 4.45
N LEU A 370 -12.39 7.92 5.05
CA LEU A 370 -13.69 8.01 4.37
C LEU A 370 -14.10 9.46 4.09
N ASP A 371 -13.36 10.42 4.65
CA ASP A 371 -13.50 11.86 4.47
C ASP A 371 -12.12 12.49 4.49
N PHE A 372 -11.71 13.14 3.42
CA PHE A 372 -10.38 13.70 3.29
C PHE A 372 -10.20 15.08 3.95
N ASN A 373 -11.22 15.63 4.64
CA ASN A 373 -11.00 16.68 5.63
C ASN A 373 -10.11 16.15 6.79
N TYR A 374 -10.06 14.82 6.96
CA TYR A 374 -9.11 14.12 7.82
C TYR A 374 -8.46 12.97 7.06
N HIS A 375 -7.57 13.31 6.11
CA HIS A 375 -6.67 12.30 5.53
C HIS A 375 -5.59 11.98 6.56
N GLN A 376 -5.89 11.06 7.47
CA GLN A 376 -5.33 10.89 8.80
C GLN A 376 -5.57 12.16 9.66
N ILE A 377 -4.61 13.06 9.78
CA ILE A 377 -4.73 14.34 10.49
C ILE A 377 -4.54 15.56 9.58
N VAL A 378 -4.41 15.35 8.28
CA VAL A 378 -4.25 16.41 7.27
C VAL A 378 -5.61 16.73 6.67
N ASN A 379 -6.03 17.99 6.73
CA ASN A 379 -7.14 18.47 5.91
C ASN A 379 -6.59 18.83 4.53
N VAL A 380 -6.72 17.91 3.56
CA VAL A 380 -6.15 18.13 2.23
C VAL A 380 -6.82 19.26 1.46
N TYR A 381 -7.99 19.73 1.92
CA TYR A 381 -8.77 20.78 1.29
C TYR A 381 -8.41 22.18 1.79
N GLU A 382 -7.98 22.30 3.04
CA GLU A 382 -7.78 23.60 3.69
C GLU A 382 -6.34 23.84 4.18
N ASP A 383 -5.59 22.78 4.49
CA ASP A 383 -4.19 22.90 4.93
C ASP A 383 -3.27 23.26 3.76
N GLU A 384 -2.32 24.15 3.98
CA GLU A 384 -1.30 24.52 2.98
C GLU A 384 -0.18 23.48 2.90
N ASN A 385 0.05 22.72 3.99
CA ASN A 385 1.18 21.80 4.11
C ASN A 385 0.82 20.55 4.88
N ALA A 386 1.13 19.39 4.32
CA ALA A 386 0.87 18.10 4.93
C ALA A 386 1.83 17.74 6.06
N TYR A 387 3.07 18.25 6.03
CA TYR A 387 4.13 17.85 6.97
C TYR A 387 4.11 18.65 8.27
N TYR A 388 3.60 19.87 8.21
CA TYR A 388 3.71 20.81 9.32
C TYR A 388 2.39 21.49 9.62
N THR A 389 2.17 21.73 10.91
CA THR A 389 1.26 22.78 11.37
C THR A 389 2.09 24.00 11.69
N GLU A 390 1.77 25.13 11.07
CA GLU A 390 2.51 26.38 11.25
C GLU A 390 1.63 27.45 11.92
N SER A 391 2.22 28.20 12.82
CA SER A 391 1.70 29.43 13.40
C SER A 391 2.77 30.50 13.35
N GLU A 392 2.44 31.73 13.72
CA GLU A 392 3.38 32.86 13.70
C GLU A 392 4.77 32.55 14.33
N TRP A 393 4.76 31.71 15.38
CA TRP A 393 5.96 31.46 16.20
C TRP A 393 6.40 29.99 16.23
N HIS A 394 5.60 29.07 15.72
CA HIS A 394 5.86 27.65 15.86
C HIS A 394 5.60 26.89 14.56
N LYS A 395 6.48 25.95 14.30
CA LYS A 395 6.35 24.96 13.24
C LYS A 395 6.51 23.56 13.87
N VAL A 396 5.46 22.75 13.79
CA VAL A 396 5.42 21.42 14.40
C VAL A 396 5.16 20.39 13.33
N GLU A 397 5.94 19.31 13.30
CA GLU A 397 5.71 18.19 12.40
C GLU A 397 4.41 17.47 12.75
N ARG A 398 3.61 17.14 11.74
CA ARG A 398 2.40 16.34 11.90
C ARG A 398 2.76 14.88 12.15
N PRO A 399 2.20 14.22 13.17
CA PRO A 399 2.39 12.80 13.38
C PRO A 399 1.68 12.00 12.28
N ASN A 400 2.28 10.88 11.89
CA ASN A 400 1.67 9.87 11.02
C ASN A 400 1.17 8.66 11.83
N ALA A 401 2.02 8.17 12.73
CA ALA A 401 1.68 7.02 13.55
C ALA A 401 1.90 7.28 15.04
N ARG A 402 1.00 6.74 15.86
CA ARG A 402 1.07 6.75 17.33
C ARG A 402 0.87 5.36 17.92
N SER A 403 1.35 5.15 19.13
CA SER A 403 0.93 4.01 19.95
C SER A 403 -0.40 4.32 20.66
N PHE A 404 -1.07 3.29 21.20
CA PHE A 404 -2.36 3.43 21.89
C PHE A 404 -2.31 4.33 23.15
N ASP A 405 -1.13 4.62 23.65
CA ASP A 405 -0.88 5.56 24.75
C ASP A 405 -0.54 6.99 24.29
N GLY A 406 -0.54 7.22 22.97
CA GLY A 406 -0.36 8.53 22.34
C GLY A 406 1.07 8.90 21.97
N ASN A 407 2.07 8.03 22.24
CA ASN A 407 3.45 8.31 21.81
C ASN A 407 3.58 8.30 20.29
N ILE A 408 4.16 9.35 19.72
CA ILE A 408 4.41 9.45 18.28
C ILE A 408 5.49 8.44 17.88
N ARG A 409 5.23 7.67 16.83
CA ARG A 409 6.15 6.68 16.25
C ARG A 409 6.81 7.17 14.97
N SER A 410 6.07 7.89 14.15
CA SER A 410 6.56 8.49 12.91
C SER A 410 5.78 9.76 12.59
N THR A 411 6.33 10.59 11.70
CA THR A 411 5.69 11.79 11.17
C THR A 411 5.31 11.58 9.70
N VAL A 412 4.36 12.38 9.18
CA VAL A 412 3.95 12.35 7.77
C VAL A 412 5.16 12.57 6.86
N ARG A 413 6.05 13.51 7.22
CA ARG A 413 7.27 13.76 6.48
C ARG A 413 8.20 12.55 6.43
N GLN A 414 8.40 11.86 7.56
CA GLN A 414 9.28 10.69 7.61
C GLN A 414 8.80 9.57 6.68
N GLU A 415 7.49 9.26 6.70
CA GLU A 415 6.92 8.22 5.82
C GLU A 415 7.01 8.62 4.34
N ASN A 416 6.68 9.86 4.00
CA ASN A 416 6.78 10.33 2.62
C ASN A 416 8.23 10.38 2.10
N HIS A 417 9.20 10.76 2.94
CA HIS A 417 10.61 10.71 2.56
C HIS A 417 11.12 9.28 2.41
N LEU A 418 10.67 8.35 3.27
CA LEU A 418 10.93 6.91 3.09
C LEU A 418 10.39 6.44 1.73
N GLU A 419 9.14 6.77 1.42
CA GLU A 419 8.53 6.36 0.16
C GLU A 419 9.22 6.98 -1.06
N LEU A 420 9.62 8.26 -0.99
CA LEU A 420 10.40 8.91 -2.05
C LEU A 420 11.76 8.22 -2.28
N ALA A 421 12.44 7.82 -1.21
CA ALA A 421 13.67 7.05 -1.33
C ALA A 421 13.43 5.65 -1.93
N THR A 422 12.29 5.03 -1.58
CA THR A 422 11.88 3.70 -2.07
C THR A 422 11.42 3.73 -3.54
N GLY A 423 10.72 4.79 -3.97
CA GLY A 423 10.24 4.89 -5.37
C GLY A 423 9.89 6.32 -5.76
N SER A 424 10.53 6.83 -6.82
CA SER A 424 10.14 8.08 -7.45
C SER A 424 8.80 7.95 -8.18
N ARG A 425 8.10 9.06 -8.45
CA ARG A 425 6.87 9.10 -9.27
C ARG A 425 5.79 8.15 -8.74
N THR A 426 5.58 8.13 -7.43
CA THR A 426 4.52 7.33 -6.78
C THR A 426 4.73 5.80 -6.94
N ARG A 427 5.99 5.34 -7.09
CA ARG A 427 6.33 3.92 -7.33
C ARG A 427 6.94 3.23 -6.10
N SER A 428 6.72 3.76 -4.90
CA SER A 428 7.29 3.19 -3.68
C SER A 428 6.68 1.84 -3.29
N GLY A 429 5.45 1.54 -3.73
CA GLY A 429 4.67 0.42 -3.21
C GLY A 429 4.18 0.64 -1.76
N GLY A 430 4.28 1.86 -1.24
CA GLY A 430 3.85 2.24 0.10
C GLY A 430 2.44 2.80 0.16
N GLN A 431 1.96 3.07 1.38
CA GLN A 431 0.57 3.48 1.62
C GLN A 431 0.24 4.86 1.06
N TRP A 432 1.17 5.82 1.13
CA TRP A 432 0.95 7.17 0.58
C TRP A 432 0.93 7.14 -0.95
N ALA A 433 1.83 6.37 -1.56
CA ALA A 433 1.87 6.19 -3.00
C ALA A 433 0.59 5.54 -3.54
N ILE A 434 0.04 4.51 -2.88
CA ILE A 434 -1.21 3.89 -3.36
C ILE A 434 -2.39 4.84 -3.25
N TRP A 435 -2.50 5.65 -2.19
CA TRP A 435 -3.56 6.65 -2.10
C TRP A 435 -3.49 7.65 -3.26
N GLU A 436 -2.29 8.14 -3.61
CA GLU A 436 -2.10 8.99 -4.79
C GLU A 436 -2.47 8.26 -6.10
N ALA A 437 -2.08 6.99 -6.22
CA ALA A 437 -2.36 6.21 -7.42
C ALA A 437 -3.86 5.89 -7.59
N VAL A 438 -4.56 5.56 -6.51
CA VAL A 438 -6.00 5.27 -6.54
C VAL A 438 -6.81 6.55 -6.71
N PHE A 439 -6.55 7.55 -5.87
CA PHE A 439 -7.43 8.72 -5.74
C PHE A 439 -7.03 9.87 -6.65
N GLY A 440 -5.77 9.91 -7.15
CA GLY A 440 -5.24 11.01 -7.93
C GLY A 440 -5.59 10.97 -9.43
N PRO A 441 -5.57 12.13 -10.09
CA PRO A 441 -5.62 12.20 -11.54
C PRO A 441 -4.29 11.72 -12.14
N VAL A 442 -4.29 11.42 -13.43
CA VAL A 442 -3.06 11.13 -14.19
C VAL A 442 -2.26 12.41 -14.38
N GLY A 443 -1.00 12.39 -13.98
CA GLY A 443 -0.04 13.45 -14.25
C GLY A 443 0.40 13.50 -15.72
N LYS A 444 1.06 14.58 -16.10
CA LYS A 444 1.48 14.82 -17.50
C LYS A 444 2.48 13.78 -18.03
N ASP A 445 3.20 13.12 -17.15
CA ASP A 445 4.17 12.08 -17.47
C ASP A 445 3.58 10.66 -17.42
N GLY A 446 2.26 10.55 -17.18
CA GLY A 446 1.55 9.28 -17.11
C GLY A 446 1.53 8.63 -15.72
N TYR A 447 2.28 9.17 -14.76
CA TYR A 447 2.23 8.73 -13.38
C TYR A 447 1.19 9.51 -12.58
N PRO A 448 0.79 9.07 -11.37
CA PRO A 448 -0.16 9.79 -10.55
C PRO A 448 0.30 11.22 -10.25
N GLN A 449 -0.62 12.18 -10.29
CA GLN A 449 -0.37 13.51 -9.78
C GLN A 449 -0.38 13.46 -8.26
N ALA A 450 0.77 13.79 -7.65
CA ALA A 450 0.91 13.79 -6.20
C ALA A 450 -0.05 14.80 -5.54
N ILE A 451 -0.64 14.42 -4.41
CA ILE A 451 -1.53 15.30 -3.60
C ILE A 451 -0.74 16.43 -2.92
N TRP A 452 0.56 16.23 -2.69
CA TRP A 452 1.50 17.24 -2.24
C TRP A 452 2.91 16.97 -2.78
N ASP A 453 3.72 18.01 -2.78
CA ASP A 453 5.13 17.86 -3.11
C ASP A 453 5.84 16.97 -2.07
N PRO A 454 6.44 15.84 -2.47
CA PRO A 454 6.98 14.85 -1.53
C PRO A 454 8.21 15.32 -0.74
N LEU A 455 8.89 16.39 -1.18
CA LEU A 455 10.02 16.98 -0.45
C LEU A 455 9.58 18.02 0.57
N THR A 456 8.58 18.83 0.23
CA THR A 456 8.18 19.99 1.02
C THR A 456 6.87 19.83 1.78
N GLY A 457 6.02 18.90 1.36
CA GLY A 457 4.68 18.69 1.90
C GLY A 457 3.65 19.73 1.44
N LYS A 458 3.99 20.60 0.46
CA LYS A 458 3.04 21.59 -0.05
C LYS A 458 1.89 20.92 -0.79
N ILE A 459 0.66 21.16 -0.34
CA ILE A 459 -0.55 20.53 -0.89
C ILE A 459 -0.92 21.14 -2.25
N ASP A 460 -1.32 20.28 -3.19
CA ASP A 460 -1.94 20.64 -4.46
C ASP A 460 -3.47 20.55 -4.32
N HIS A 461 -4.12 21.68 -4.07
CA HIS A 461 -5.56 21.73 -3.88
C HIS A 461 -6.37 21.35 -5.14
N ALA A 462 -5.79 21.45 -6.34
CA ALA A 462 -6.48 20.97 -7.55
C ALA A 462 -6.56 19.44 -7.57
N THR A 463 -5.49 18.76 -7.12
CA THR A 463 -5.50 17.31 -6.91
C THR A 463 -6.44 16.93 -5.77
N ALA A 464 -6.47 17.69 -4.67
CA ALA A 464 -7.40 17.46 -3.56
C ALA A 464 -8.87 17.59 -3.99
N ASP A 465 -9.22 18.57 -4.82
CA ASP A 465 -10.57 18.70 -5.37
C ASP A 465 -10.96 17.51 -6.27
N TYR A 466 -10.00 16.95 -7.02
CA TYR A 466 -10.23 15.72 -7.78
C TYR A 466 -10.52 14.52 -6.85
N TRP A 467 -9.77 14.37 -5.76
CA TRP A 467 -10.03 13.34 -4.75
C TRP A 467 -11.42 13.48 -4.15
N ARG A 468 -11.81 14.72 -3.77
CA ARG A 468 -13.16 15.02 -3.23
C ARG A 468 -14.26 14.57 -4.18
N ALA A 469 -14.13 14.93 -5.44
CA ALA A 469 -15.16 14.69 -6.43
C ALA A 469 -15.36 13.20 -6.78
N ASN A 470 -14.32 12.37 -6.61
CA ASN A 470 -14.32 11.00 -7.11
C ASN A 470 -14.24 9.93 -6.02
N PHE A 471 -13.61 10.21 -4.86
CA PHE A 471 -13.26 9.15 -3.90
C PHE A 471 -13.58 9.49 -2.44
N ASP A 472 -13.92 10.73 -2.09
CA ASP A 472 -14.36 11.08 -0.74
C ASP A 472 -15.76 10.49 -0.51
N VAL A 473 -15.81 9.42 0.29
CA VAL A 473 -17.03 8.65 0.52
C VAL A 473 -18.08 9.48 1.25
N ASN A 474 -17.68 10.27 2.26
CA ASN A 474 -18.59 11.12 3.01
C ASN A 474 -19.16 12.24 2.12
N HIS A 475 -18.32 12.90 1.34
CA HIS A 475 -18.76 13.92 0.38
C HIS A 475 -19.71 13.33 -0.68
N TYR A 476 -19.43 12.12 -1.19
CA TYR A 476 -20.31 11.43 -2.11
C TYR A 476 -21.68 11.16 -1.49
N LEU A 477 -21.71 10.66 -0.26
CA LEU A 477 -22.95 10.40 0.47
C LEU A 477 -23.76 11.68 0.71
N GLN A 478 -23.10 12.75 1.17
CA GLN A 478 -23.75 14.06 1.37
C GLN A 478 -24.38 14.58 0.07
N SER A 479 -23.67 14.44 -1.05
CA SER A 479 -24.10 14.94 -2.35
C SER A 479 -25.23 14.10 -2.99
N ASN A 480 -25.37 12.82 -2.62
CA ASN A 480 -26.26 11.86 -3.27
C ASN A 480 -27.29 11.24 -2.30
N TRP A 481 -27.44 11.76 -1.10
CA TRP A 481 -28.18 11.11 -0.02
C TRP A 481 -29.63 10.78 -0.35
N GLU A 482 -30.32 11.65 -1.08
CA GLU A 482 -31.71 11.44 -1.49
C GLU A 482 -31.90 10.09 -2.24
N THR A 483 -30.93 9.72 -3.08
CA THR A 483 -30.99 8.50 -3.89
C THR A 483 -30.32 7.30 -3.22
N MET A 484 -29.37 7.55 -2.31
CA MET A 484 -28.55 6.52 -1.68
C MET A 484 -29.15 5.99 -0.38
N SER A 485 -29.88 6.82 0.37
CA SER A 485 -30.37 6.45 1.69
C SER A 485 -31.14 5.13 1.72
N SER A 486 -32.12 4.95 0.85
CA SER A 486 -32.91 3.73 0.80
C SER A 486 -32.14 2.47 0.34
N LYS A 487 -31.02 2.65 -0.37
CA LYS A 487 -30.17 1.57 -0.87
C LYS A 487 -29.16 1.08 0.16
N LEU A 488 -28.82 1.96 1.14
CA LEU A 488 -27.82 1.71 2.16
C LEU A 488 -28.44 1.36 3.53
N ASP A 489 -29.76 1.42 3.68
CA ASP A 489 -30.46 1.16 4.92
C ASP A 489 -30.13 -0.25 5.47
N GLY A 490 -29.56 -0.30 6.68
CA GLY A 490 -29.12 -1.52 7.34
C GLY A 490 -27.85 -2.18 6.75
N LYS A 491 -27.10 -1.50 5.86
CA LYS A 491 -25.97 -2.12 5.16
C LYS A 491 -24.58 -1.60 5.58
N LEU A 492 -24.49 -0.53 6.35
CA LEU A 492 -23.23 0.06 6.76
C LEU A 492 -22.94 -0.22 8.24
N HIS A 493 -21.85 -0.96 8.48
CA HIS A 493 -21.36 -1.32 9.81
C HIS A 493 -19.89 -0.90 9.91
N ILE A 494 -19.57 0.03 10.80
CA ILE A 494 -18.23 0.62 10.92
C ILE A 494 -17.76 0.52 12.36
N ALA A 495 -16.50 0.21 12.57
CA ALA A 495 -15.89 0.24 13.89
C ALA A 495 -14.51 0.90 13.84
N ALA A 496 -14.22 1.76 14.80
CA ALA A 496 -12.93 2.43 14.94
C ALA A 496 -12.47 2.45 16.40
N GLY A 497 -11.18 2.26 16.64
CA GLY A 497 -10.60 2.53 17.95
C GLY A 497 -10.41 4.04 18.13
N ASP A 498 -10.78 4.62 19.30
CA ASP A 498 -10.59 6.06 19.57
C ASP A 498 -9.11 6.47 19.77
N MET A 499 -8.21 5.47 19.79
CA MET A 499 -6.76 5.65 19.77
C MET A 499 -6.16 4.96 18.53
N ASP A 500 -6.85 5.08 17.39
CA ASP A 500 -6.34 4.52 16.14
C ASP A 500 -4.91 4.98 15.88
N SER A 501 -4.04 4.02 15.52
CA SER A 501 -2.61 4.26 15.41
C SER A 501 -2.24 5.23 14.29
N TYR A 502 -3.12 5.39 13.30
CA TYR A 502 -2.94 6.25 12.15
C TYR A 502 -3.97 7.38 12.08
N TYR A 503 -4.68 7.65 13.19
CA TYR A 503 -5.67 8.74 13.30
C TYR A 503 -6.88 8.59 12.37
N LEU A 504 -7.18 7.37 11.90
CA LEU A 504 -8.26 7.09 10.95
C LEU A 504 -9.65 7.23 11.58
N ASP A 505 -9.74 7.18 12.89
CA ASP A 505 -10.95 7.47 13.66
C ASP A 505 -11.53 8.86 13.38
N ASN A 506 -10.70 9.84 13.02
CA ASN A 506 -11.15 11.21 12.73
C ASN A 506 -12.11 11.27 11.52
N ALA A 507 -11.79 10.59 10.42
CA ALA A 507 -12.68 10.53 9.26
C ALA A 507 -13.98 9.77 9.57
N VAL A 508 -13.92 8.76 10.44
CA VAL A 508 -15.12 8.03 10.89
C VAL A 508 -16.04 8.95 11.71
N TYR A 509 -15.49 9.84 12.57
CA TYR A 509 -16.31 10.83 13.29
C TYR A 509 -17.08 11.75 12.34
N LEU A 510 -16.46 12.22 11.25
CA LEU A 510 -17.15 13.08 10.27
C LEU A 510 -18.27 12.33 9.54
N LEU A 511 -18.04 11.08 9.16
CA LEU A 511 -19.06 10.26 8.55
C LEU A 511 -20.22 9.97 9.52
N ASP A 512 -19.92 9.68 10.80
CA ASP A 512 -20.93 9.48 11.87
C ASP A 512 -21.76 10.75 12.10
N GLU A 513 -21.11 11.91 12.11
CA GLU A 513 -21.80 13.21 12.23
C GLU A 513 -22.80 13.40 11.10
N PHE A 514 -22.41 13.11 9.86
CA PHE A 514 -23.34 13.17 8.74
C PHE A 514 -24.47 12.14 8.92
N LEU A 515 -24.17 10.86 9.02
CA LEU A 515 -25.17 9.78 9.00
C LEU A 515 -26.15 9.86 10.17
N ASN A 516 -25.66 10.15 11.37
CA ASN A 516 -26.45 10.09 12.61
C ASN A 516 -27.00 11.43 13.10
N LYS A 517 -26.53 12.58 12.57
CA LYS A 517 -27.00 13.89 13.00
C LYS A 517 -27.66 14.70 11.89
N GLU A 518 -27.10 14.69 10.68
CA GLU A 518 -27.48 15.59 9.58
C GLU A 518 -28.37 14.94 8.51
N ALA A 519 -28.08 13.69 8.15
CA ALA A 519 -28.75 12.98 7.05
C ALA A 519 -30.27 12.85 7.25
N GLN A 520 -31.04 13.18 6.20
CA GLN A 520 -32.48 12.99 6.14
C GLN A 520 -32.88 12.40 4.77
N PRO A 521 -33.61 11.26 4.69
CA PRO A 521 -34.07 10.48 5.81
C PRO A 521 -32.89 9.79 6.56
N ARG A 522 -33.10 9.46 7.82
CA ARG A 522 -32.17 8.60 8.56
C ARG A 522 -32.31 7.16 8.11
N ILE A 523 -31.22 6.42 8.17
CA ILE A 523 -31.17 5.00 7.87
C ILE A 523 -30.60 4.24 9.08
N ASP A 524 -30.80 2.93 9.10
CA ASP A 524 -30.17 2.06 10.08
C ASP A 524 -28.69 1.88 9.70
N THR A 525 -27.79 2.35 10.58
CA THR A 525 -26.35 2.20 10.46
C THR A 525 -25.75 1.85 11.81
N GLU A 526 -24.69 1.06 11.81
CA GLU A 526 -23.98 0.72 13.03
C GLU A 526 -22.56 1.31 12.98
N ILE A 527 -22.29 2.27 13.89
CA ILE A 527 -20.96 2.83 14.06
C ILE A 527 -20.54 2.65 15.52
N GLN A 528 -19.43 1.92 15.73
CA GLN A 528 -18.91 1.61 17.06
C GLN A 528 -17.55 2.25 17.28
N TYR A 529 -17.33 2.77 18.50
CA TYR A 529 -16.04 3.28 18.94
C TYR A 529 -15.48 2.47 20.10
N GLY A 530 -14.26 1.94 19.90
CA GLY A 530 -13.53 1.20 20.92
C GLY A 530 -12.72 2.11 21.82
N ARG A 531 -13.12 2.22 23.11
CA ARG A 531 -12.42 3.07 24.06
C ARG A 531 -10.98 2.60 24.27
N ARG A 532 -10.00 3.48 23.95
CA ARG A 532 -8.56 3.23 24.01
C ARG A 532 -8.11 2.03 23.16
N LYS A 533 -8.85 1.71 22.11
CA LYS A 533 -8.47 0.66 21.17
C LYS A 533 -7.59 1.24 20.06
N PRO A 534 -6.55 0.51 19.65
CA PRO A 534 -5.66 0.91 18.56
C PRO A 534 -6.28 0.63 17.19
N HIS A 535 -5.48 0.83 16.15
CA HIS A 535 -5.79 0.48 14.77
C HIS A 535 -6.24 -0.98 14.61
N CYS A 536 -7.15 -1.22 13.68
CA CYS A 536 -7.76 -2.52 13.36
C CYS A 536 -8.57 -3.16 14.51
N TRP A 537 -9.16 -2.34 15.37
CA TRP A 537 -10.19 -2.83 16.27
C TRP A 537 -11.48 -3.12 15.49
N THR A 538 -12.08 -4.28 15.71
CA THR A 538 -13.16 -4.84 14.89
C THR A 538 -14.56 -4.75 15.51
N GLY A 539 -14.71 -4.07 16.63
CA GLY A 539 -15.98 -3.98 17.37
C GLY A 539 -15.98 -4.83 18.64
N TYR A 540 -17.02 -4.65 19.44
CA TYR A 540 -17.24 -5.46 20.64
C TYR A 540 -17.95 -6.77 20.31
N SER A 541 -17.66 -7.81 21.10
CA SER A 541 -18.39 -9.07 21.08
C SER A 541 -19.90 -8.84 21.26
N PRO A 542 -20.75 -9.49 20.45
CA PRO A 542 -22.21 -9.38 20.57
C PRO A 542 -22.75 -9.98 21.87
N THR A 543 -21.91 -10.69 22.64
CA THR A 543 -22.31 -11.27 23.93
C THR A 543 -22.51 -10.23 25.03
N GLY A 544 -22.09 -8.98 24.80
CA GLY A 544 -22.13 -7.92 25.81
C GLY A 544 -21.07 -8.06 26.91
N SER A 545 -20.07 -8.91 26.72
CA SER A 545 -18.95 -9.10 27.66
C SER A 545 -18.02 -7.89 27.77
N GLY A 546 -18.06 -6.97 26.79
CA GLY A 546 -17.09 -5.88 26.64
C GLY A 546 -15.74 -6.32 26.06
N GLU A 547 -15.62 -7.57 25.67
CA GLU A 547 -14.46 -8.12 24.95
C GLU A 547 -14.51 -7.73 23.47
N ASP A 548 -13.37 -7.85 22.80
CA ASP A 548 -13.27 -7.60 21.37
C ASP A 548 -13.93 -8.76 20.60
N MET A 549 -14.56 -8.43 19.49
CA MET A 549 -15.21 -9.39 18.61
C MET A 549 -14.20 -10.34 17.97
N THR A 550 -14.47 -11.63 18.05
CA THR A 550 -13.69 -12.66 17.36
C THR A 550 -14.13 -12.82 15.91
N THR A 551 -13.26 -13.37 15.06
CA THR A 551 -13.61 -13.67 13.66
C THR A 551 -14.75 -14.69 13.55
N ALA A 552 -14.84 -15.66 14.47
CA ALA A 552 -15.94 -16.62 14.52
C ALA A 552 -17.30 -15.97 14.84
N GLU A 553 -17.32 -14.99 15.76
CA GLU A 553 -18.53 -14.19 16.03
C GLU A 553 -18.91 -13.33 14.83
N PHE A 554 -17.94 -12.71 14.17
CA PHE A 554 -18.19 -11.94 12.95
C PHE A 554 -18.79 -12.80 11.83
N VAL A 555 -18.30 -14.01 11.61
CA VAL A 555 -18.88 -14.96 10.62
C VAL A 555 -20.36 -15.21 10.92
N ARG A 556 -20.75 -15.34 12.18
CA ARG A 556 -22.17 -15.49 12.56
C ARG A 556 -22.97 -14.21 12.29
N ILE A 557 -22.44 -13.04 12.65
CA ILE A 557 -23.08 -11.74 12.39
C ILE A 557 -23.35 -11.55 10.89
N ALA A 558 -22.35 -11.82 10.04
CA ALA A 558 -22.48 -11.74 8.60
C ALA A 558 -23.53 -12.71 8.06
N ALA A 559 -23.55 -13.96 8.57
CA ALA A 559 -24.56 -14.95 8.21
C ALA A 559 -25.97 -14.53 8.63
N ASP A 560 -26.13 -14.01 9.86
CA ASP A 560 -27.40 -13.49 10.37
C ASP A 560 -27.94 -12.34 9.52
N HIS A 561 -27.05 -11.44 9.12
CA HIS A 561 -27.40 -10.33 8.23
C HIS A 561 -27.91 -10.84 6.88
N MET A 562 -27.15 -11.72 6.22
CA MET A 562 -27.56 -12.30 4.94
C MET A 562 -28.87 -13.09 5.06
N ALA A 563 -29.05 -13.85 6.13
CA ALA A 563 -30.27 -14.62 6.35
C ALA A 563 -31.50 -13.73 6.58
N ARG A 564 -31.36 -12.59 7.27
CA ARG A 564 -32.43 -11.61 7.47
C ARG A 564 -32.83 -10.91 6.18
N ASN A 565 -31.85 -10.56 5.34
CA ASN A 565 -32.06 -9.85 4.08
C ASN A 565 -32.41 -10.77 2.89
N ALA A 566 -32.31 -12.08 3.07
CA ALA A 566 -32.69 -13.05 2.06
C ALA A 566 -34.20 -13.04 1.80
N PRO A 567 -34.65 -13.06 0.53
CA PRO A 567 -36.07 -13.20 0.18
C PRO A 567 -36.73 -14.40 0.88
N ALA A 568 -38.01 -14.29 1.16
CA ALA A 568 -38.76 -15.38 1.81
C ALA A 568 -38.70 -16.74 1.06
N SER A 569 -38.50 -16.68 -0.26
CA SER A 569 -38.35 -17.84 -1.13
C SER A 569 -36.93 -18.41 -1.20
N ALA A 570 -35.95 -17.76 -0.60
CA ALA A 570 -34.55 -18.20 -0.67
C ALA A 570 -34.33 -19.49 0.12
N ASP A 571 -33.54 -20.41 -0.42
CA ASP A 571 -33.05 -21.57 0.34
C ASP A 571 -31.98 -21.09 1.37
N LYS A 572 -32.28 -21.31 2.64
CA LYS A 572 -31.45 -20.92 3.78
C LYS A 572 -30.83 -22.13 4.51
N LYS A 573 -30.72 -23.29 3.86
CA LYS A 573 -30.12 -24.49 4.49
C LYS A 573 -28.65 -24.27 4.90
N TRP A 574 -27.95 -23.35 4.23
CA TRP A 574 -26.60 -22.94 4.54
C TRP A 574 -26.44 -22.25 5.92
N TYR A 575 -27.53 -21.70 6.42
CA TYR A 575 -27.55 -20.93 7.67
C TYR A 575 -27.61 -21.82 8.93
N ARG A 576 -27.87 -23.10 8.79
CA ARG A 576 -28.05 -24.03 9.92
C ARG A 576 -26.81 -24.84 10.18
#